data_7b09826d28fd900966209641e5f0ef30
#
_entry.id   7b09826d28fd900966209641e5f0ef30
#
_cell.length_a   1.000
_cell.length_b   1.000
_cell.length_c   1.000
_cell.angle_alpha   90.00
_cell.angle_beta   90.00
_cell.angle_gamma   90.00
#
_symmetry.space_group_name_H-M   'P 1'
#
loop_
_entity.id
_entity.type
_entity.pdbx_description
1 polymer ?
#
loop_
_entity_poly.entity_id
_entity_poly.type
_entity_poly.pdbx_seq_one_letter_code
_entity_poly.pdbx_strand_id
1 'polypeptide(L)'
;MNVVLRHFVLFNQNHSKMKNSSKTLDREELKAAYQMYLCHQRGLSERTIYKWCTFVDRFLDFTFLESPDDLFKITAEDITNFLYHLNGRVHPLRDKSVNSILRSFFRFLFQSERIETNLALGIPSVARKYVRRIPYHLTSDQVEELLGAIRTTPSASQKRDYAMVLPMARLGLRAQEIVAIQLDDIDWRKSEISVRGKGGYRDKVPLLQDIGQAIADYILHERKGTSRYLFVTQRSPYIPFKNAPIVNTILRRALEKTTIPTPKKYTICHILRHSLATNLVQRGASLEEVSNTLRHRSRNTALLYARQDISGLRTIAQSWPVTEGGQL
;
A
#
# COMPACT_ATOMS: atom_id res chain seq x y z
N MET A 1 34.46 8.50 6.99
CA MET A 1 34.36 7.04 6.87
C MET A 1 33.04 6.63 7.52
N ASN A 2 32.08 6.19 6.71
CA ASN A 2 30.66 6.13 7.01
C ASN A 2 30.35 5.07 8.07
N VAL A 3 29.49 5.37 9.04
CA VAL A 3 29.06 4.47 10.15
C VAL A 3 28.54 3.12 9.60
N VAL A 4 27.96 3.13 8.40
CA VAL A 4 27.46 1.94 7.70
C VAL A 4 28.60 0.98 7.30
N LEU A 5 29.74 1.51 6.86
CA LEU A 5 30.92 0.71 6.52
C LEU A 5 31.57 0.09 7.78
N ARG A 6 31.54 0.79 8.90
CA ARG A 6 32.05 0.26 10.18
C ARG A 6 31.21 -0.94 10.69
N HIS A 7 29.88 -0.86 10.54
CA HIS A 7 29.00 -1.97 10.94
C HIS A 7 29.11 -3.16 9.99
N PHE A 8 29.32 -2.92 8.69
CA PHE A 8 29.54 -3.97 7.70
C PHE A 8 30.87 -4.69 7.90
N VAL A 9 31.92 -3.93 8.22
CA VAL A 9 33.25 -4.49 8.55
C VAL A 9 33.22 -5.25 9.87
N LEU A 10 32.53 -4.75 10.91
CA LEU A 10 32.35 -5.45 12.17
C LEU A 10 31.48 -6.71 12.03
N PHE A 11 30.47 -6.66 11.15
CA PHE A 11 29.64 -7.82 10.82
C PHE A 11 30.47 -8.92 10.12
N ASN A 12 31.30 -8.56 9.14
CA ASN A 12 32.18 -9.50 8.44
C ASN A 12 33.36 -9.99 9.32
N GLN A 13 33.90 -9.15 10.21
CA GLN A 13 34.96 -9.55 11.14
C GLN A 13 34.45 -10.52 12.21
N ASN A 14 33.22 -10.35 12.68
CA ASN A 14 32.58 -11.32 13.56
C ASN A 14 32.27 -12.65 12.83
N HIS A 15 31.94 -12.62 11.55
CA HIS A 15 31.73 -13.84 10.75
C HIS A 15 33.03 -14.61 10.45
N SER A 16 34.16 -13.90 10.25
CA SER A 16 35.48 -14.57 10.10
C SER A 16 35.93 -15.29 11.36
N LYS A 17 35.56 -14.80 12.56
CA LYS A 17 35.86 -15.46 13.83
C LYS A 17 34.90 -16.62 14.16
N MET A 18 33.74 -16.70 13.50
CA MET A 18 32.73 -17.76 13.72
C MET A 18 32.99 -19.04 12.91
N LYS A 19 33.97 -19.07 12.00
CA LYS A 19 34.30 -20.31 11.22
C LYS A 19 34.87 -21.44 12.07
N ASN A 20 35.14 -21.26 13.37
CA ASN A 20 35.74 -22.26 14.25
C ASN A 20 34.93 -22.60 15.51
N SER A 21 33.64 -22.34 15.55
CA SER A 21 32.79 -22.78 16.66
C SER A 21 31.48 -23.29 16.05
N SER A 22 31.18 -24.54 16.22
CA SER A 22 29.90 -25.21 15.92
C SER A 22 28.80 -24.66 16.86
N LYS A 23 28.40 -23.42 16.63
CA LYS A 23 27.19 -22.86 17.21
C LYS A 23 26.07 -23.09 16.22
N THR A 24 25.16 -23.99 16.53
CA THR A 24 23.82 -24.06 15.93
C THR A 24 23.24 -22.64 15.90
N LEU A 25 23.04 -22.12 14.71
CA LEU A 25 22.42 -20.79 14.56
C LEU A 25 20.97 -20.91 15.03
N ASP A 26 20.62 -20.17 16.07
CA ASP A 26 19.25 -20.15 16.57
C ASP A 26 18.32 -19.54 15.49
N ARG A 27 17.13 -20.11 15.33
CA ARG A 27 16.09 -19.62 14.42
C ARG A 27 15.76 -18.15 14.68
N GLU A 28 15.81 -17.71 15.94
CA GLU A 28 15.58 -16.32 16.31
C GLU A 28 16.72 -15.40 15.82
N GLU A 29 17.97 -15.86 15.86
CA GLU A 29 19.10 -15.11 15.28
C GLU A 29 18.96 -14.95 13.76
N LEU A 30 18.54 -16.00 13.05
CA LEU A 30 18.27 -15.94 11.62
C LEU A 30 17.17 -14.90 11.30
N LYS A 31 16.10 -14.93 12.08
CA LYS A 31 14.98 -14.01 11.95
C LYS A 31 15.39 -12.57 12.23
N ALA A 32 16.14 -12.32 13.29
CA ALA A 32 16.66 -11.01 13.63
C ALA A 32 17.58 -10.46 12.53
N ALA A 33 18.49 -11.28 11.99
CA ALA A 33 19.37 -10.91 10.89
C ALA A 33 18.56 -10.56 9.61
N TYR A 34 17.52 -11.33 9.30
CA TYR A 34 16.65 -11.03 8.15
C TYR A 34 15.83 -9.76 8.37
N GLN A 35 15.34 -9.50 9.60
CA GLN A 35 14.66 -8.24 9.94
C GLN A 35 15.57 -7.04 9.72
N MET A 36 16.83 -7.12 10.17
CA MET A 36 17.84 -6.07 9.94
C MET A 36 18.10 -5.84 8.44
N TYR A 37 18.25 -6.91 7.67
CA TYR A 37 18.37 -6.82 6.22
C TYR A 37 17.18 -6.10 5.58
N LEU A 38 15.96 -6.47 5.96
CA LEU A 38 14.73 -5.86 5.44
C LEU A 38 14.62 -4.38 5.82
N CYS A 39 15.03 -4.02 7.03
CA CYS A 39 15.01 -2.64 7.52
C CYS A 39 16.08 -1.78 6.83
N HIS A 40 17.35 -2.18 6.93
CA HIS A 40 18.47 -1.32 6.53
C HIS A 40 18.79 -1.38 5.04
N GLN A 41 18.74 -2.56 4.43
CA GLN A 41 19.09 -2.69 3.02
C GLN A 41 17.89 -2.54 2.08
N ARG A 42 16.67 -2.90 2.54
CA ARG A 42 15.46 -2.81 1.73
C ARG A 42 14.57 -1.62 2.08
N GLY A 43 14.82 -0.93 3.19
CA GLY A 43 14.05 0.23 3.64
C GLY A 43 12.55 -0.06 3.84
N LEU A 44 12.20 -1.28 4.27
CA LEU A 44 10.81 -1.67 4.43
C LEU A 44 10.25 -1.16 5.75
N SER A 45 8.94 -0.85 5.77
CA SER A 45 8.25 -0.46 7.00
C SER A 45 8.12 -1.64 7.96
N GLU A 46 8.11 -1.38 9.27
CA GLU A 46 7.95 -2.38 10.34
C GLU A 46 6.79 -3.35 10.07
N ARG A 47 5.64 -2.85 9.64
CA ARG A 47 4.48 -3.67 9.28
C ARG A 47 4.76 -4.63 8.12
N THR A 48 5.53 -4.19 7.14
CA THR A 48 5.93 -5.03 6.00
C THR A 48 6.93 -6.08 6.46
N ILE A 49 7.91 -5.68 7.28
CA ILE A 49 8.91 -6.57 7.87
C ILE A 49 8.21 -7.66 8.70
N TYR A 50 7.32 -7.28 9.61
CA TYR A 50 6.54 -8.24 10.40
C TYR A 50 5.80 -9.26 9.52
N LYS A 51 5.08 -8.78 8.51
CA LYS A 51 4.36 -9.66 7.56
C LYS A 51 5.32 -10.61 6.84
N TRP A 52 6.47 -10.13 6.40
CA TRP A 52 7.43 -10.92 5.65
C TRP A 52 8.08 -11.97 6.53
N CYS A 53 8.48 -11.62 7.75
CA CYS A 53 9.05 -12.57 8.72
C CYS A 53 8.04 -13.65 9.09
N THR A 54 6.79 -13.28 9.41
CA THR A 54 5.72 -14.25 9.70
C THR A 54 5.51 -15.23 8.53
N PHE A 55 5.70 -14.74 7.28
CA PHE A 55 5.56 -15.59 6.11
C PHE A 55 6.76 -16.53 5.95
N VAL A 56 7.96 -16.06 6.22
CA VAL A 56 9.18 -16.88 6.23
C VAL A 56 9.10 -17.93 7.34
N ASP A 57 8.61 -17.58 8.54
CA ASP A 57 8.38 -18.55 9.61
C ASP A 57 7.50 -19.72 9.14
N ARG A 58 6.39 -19.44 8.42
CA ARG A 58 5.52 -20.47 7.85
C ARG A 58 6.22 -21.36 6.81
N PHE A 59 7.14 -20.77 6.05
CA PHE A 59 7.94 -21.53 5.10
C PHE A 59 8.90 -22.49 5.82
N LEU A 60 9.59 -22.00 6.84
CA LEU A 60 10.51 -22.79 7.65
C LEU A 60 9.77 -23.91 8.40
N ASP A 61 8.57 -23.63 8.92
CA ASP A 61 7.71 -24.65 9.54
C ASP A 61 7.27 -25.72 8.54
N PHE A 62 6.98 -25.34 7.30
CA PHE A 62 6.58 -26.28 6.24
C PHE A 62 7.71 -27.22 5.84
N THR A 63 8.95 -26.72 5.81
CA THR A 63 10.13 -27.52 5.46
C THR A 63 10.62 -28.40 6.60
N PHE A 64 9.97 -28.33 7.79
CA PHE A 64 10.34 -29.13 8.98
C PHE A 64 11.82 -29.03 9.34
N LEU A 65 12.41 -27.85 9.17
CA LEU A 65 13.80 -27.62 9.56
C LEU A 65 13.91 -27.55 11.09
N GLU A 66 14.59 -28.51 11.67
CA GLU A 66 14.83 -28.57 13.12
C GLU A 66 15.95 -27.61 13.52
N SER A 67 16.91 -27.38 12.63
CA SER A 67 18.04 -26.50 12.84
C SER A 67 18.26 -25.55 11.66
N PRO A 68 18.71 -24.31 11.88
CA PRO A 68 19.19 -23.42 10.81
C PRO A 68 20.30 -24.00 9.95
N ASP A 69 21.07 -24.97 10.47
CA ASP A 69 22.07 -25.69 9.68
C ASP A 69 21.42 -26.56 8.59
N ASP A 70 20.11 -26.87 8.71
CA ASP A 70 19.37 -27.57 7.67
C ASP A 70 18.99 -26.68 6.47
N LEU A 71 19.26 -25.38 6.50
CA LEU A 71 19.02 -24.46 5.37
C LEU A 71 19.72 -24.91 4.09
N PHE A 72 20.88 -25.60 4.21
CA PHE A 72 21.58 -26.18 3.05
C PHE A 72 20.82 -27.31 2.36
N LYS A 73 19.87 -27.93 3.06
CA LYS A 73 19.05 -29.02 2.53
C LYS A 73 17.86 -28.52 1.70
N ILE A 74 17.53 -27.21 1.81
CA ILE A 74 16.40 -26.64 1.07
C ILE A 74 16.67 -26.69 -0.44
N THR A 75 15.71 -27.23 -1.16
CA THR A 75 15.76 -27.38 -2.61
C THR A 75 14.74 -26.46 -3.31
N ALA A 76 14.87 -26.32 -4.62
CA ALA A 76 13.86 -25.63 -5.43
C ALA A 76 12.50 -26.35 -5.41
N GLU A 77 12.53 -27.68 -5.17
CA GLU A 77 11.33 -28.49 -5.04
C GLU A 77 10.55 -28.15 -3.76
N ASP A 78 11.23 -27.96 -2.63
CA ASP A 78 10.60 -27.55 -1.37
C ASP A 78 9.89 -26.20 -1.51
N ILE A 79 10.51 -25.26 -2.22
CA ILE A 79 9.90 -23.95 -2.51
C ILE A 79 8.63 -24.14 -3.35
N THR A 80 8.71 -24.99 -4.35
CA THR A 80 7.58 -25.27 -5.25
C THR A 80 6.44 -25.96 -4.49
N ASN A 81 6.74 -26.96 -3.68
CA ASN A 81 5.79 -27.68 -2.85
C ASN A 81 5.10 -26.75 -1.83
N PHE A 82 5.85 -25.85 -1.21
CA PHE A 82 5.29 -24.84 -0.33
C PHE A 82 4.33 -23.89 -1.06
N LEU A 83 4.70 -23.43 -2.25
CA LEU A 83 3.83 -22.59 -3.07
C LEU A 83 2.53 -23.32 -3.46
N TYR A 84 2.60 -24.62 -3.75
CA TYR A 84 1.42 -25.45 -4.00
C TYR A 84 0.57 -25.63 -2.74
N HIS A 85 1.19 -25.88 -1.60
CA HIS A 85 0.51 -26.03 -0.32
C HIS A 85 -0.31 -24.81 0.07
N LEU A 86 0.25 -23.60 -0.12
CA LEU A 86 -0.40 -22.34 0.26
C LEU A 86 -1.66 -22.04 -0.55
N ASN A 87 -1.73 -22.43 -1.78
CA ASN A 87 -2.77 -21.97 -2.70
C ASN A 87 -3.85 -23.03 -2.99
N GLY A 88 -3.77 -24.19 -2.35
CA GLY A 88 -4.67 -25.29 -2.65
C GLY A 88 -4.68 -25.61 -4.15
N ARG A 89 -5.82 -26.03 -4.70
CA ARG A 89 -5.95 -26.47 -6.09
C ARG A 89 -5.91 -25.37 -7.17
N VAL A 90 -5.68 -24.09 -6.81
CA VAL A 90 -5.72 -22.95 -7.75
C VAL A 90 -4.34 -22.32 -7.90
N HIS A 91 -3.65 -22.64 -9.00
CA HIS A 91 -2.38 -22.07 -9.50
C HIS A 91 -1.51 -21.32 -8.48
N PRO A 92 -0.60 -22.02 -7.79
CA PRO A 92 0.22 -21.52 -6.68
C PRO A 92 1.16 -20.37 -7.08
N LEU A 93 1.49 -20.25 -8.35
CA LEU A 93 2.45 -19.29 -8.86
C LEU A 93 1.92 -17.86 -9.03
N ARG A 94 0.65 -17.59 -8.68
CA ARG A 94 0.02 -16.30 -8.94
C ARG A 94 0.11 -15.28 -7.80
N ASP A 95 0.46 -15.67 -6.58
CA ASP A 95 0.64 -14.70 -5.50
C ASP A 95 2.02 -14.04 -5.57
N LYS A 96 2.03 -12.88 -6.22
CA LYS A 96 3.26 -12.07 -6.41
C LYS A 96 3.90 -11.65 -5.10
N SER A 97 3.12 -11.49 -4.04
CA SER A 97 3.63 -11.08 -2.74
C SER A 97 4.43 -12.20 -2.11
N VAL A 98 3.94 -13.44 -2.20
CA VAL A 98 4.62 -14.63 -1.74
C VAL A 98 5.96 -14.83 -2.44
N ASN A 99 5.95 -14.85 -3.78
CA ASN A 99 7.17 -15.02 -4.56
C ASN A 99 8.20 -13.91 -4.30
N SER A 100 7.74 -12.67 -4.04
CA SER A 100 8.63 -11.57 -3.68
C SER A 100 9.25 -11.74 -2.30
N ILE A 101 8.51 -12.27 -1.33
CA ILE A 101 9.00 -12.55 0.02
C ILE A 101 10.05 -13.65 -0.03
N LEU A 102 9.73 -14.79 -0.63
CA LEU A 102 10.67 -15.93 -0.76
C LEU A 102 11.92 -15.52 -1.53
N ARG A 103 11.78 -14.80 -2.64
CA ARG A 103 12.92 -14.28 -3.40
C ARG A 103 13.82 -13.37 -2.57
N SER A 104 13.25 -12.54 -1.73
CA SER A 104 14.00 -11.67 -0.83
C SER A 104 14.74 -12.48 0.24
N PHE A 105 14.07 -13.48 0.81
CA PHE A 105 14.63 -14.34 1.84
C PHE A 105 15.80 -15.18 1.31
N PHE A 106 15.63 -15.88 0.18
CA PHE A 106 16.70 -16.67 -0.42
C PHE A 106 17.86 -15.81 -0.95
N ARG A 107 17.58 -14.59 -1.41
CA ARG A 107 18.65 -13.65 -1.74
C ARG A 107 19.45 -13.25 -0.51
N PHE A 108 18.76 -12.99 0.62
CA PHE A 108 19.41 -12.71 1.90
C PHE A 108 20.28 -13.91 2.33
N LEU A 109 19.75 -15.14 2.31
CA LEU A 109 20.50 -16.34 2.68
C LEU A 109 21.76 -16.51 1.82
N PHE A 110 21.64 -16.32 0.50
CA PHE A 110 22.77 -16.41 -0.42
C PHE A 110 23.80 -15.31 -0.17
N GLN A 111 23.36 -14.05 -0.01
CA GLN A 111 24.25 -12.90 0.25
C GLN A 111 24.96 -12.97 1.60
N SER A 112 24.36 -13.65 2.58
CA SER A 112 24.94 -13.90 3.91
C SER A 112 25.70 -15.24 3.99
N GLU A 113 25.99 -15.87 2.84
CA GLU A 113 26.73 -17.13 2.73
C GLU A 113 26.14 -18.30 3.55
N ARG A 114 24.81 -18.25 3.78
CA ARG A 114 24.08 -19.28 4.54
C ARG A 114 23.59 -20.43 3.66
N ILE A 115 23.59 -20.25 2.36
CA ILE A 115 23.33 -21.25 1.33
C ILE A 115 24.31 -21.04 0.19
N GLU A 116 24.76 -22.10 -0.43
CA GLU A 116 25.73 -22.06 -1.53
C GLU A 116 25.09 -21.70 -2.87
N THR A 117 23.84 -22.09 -3.06
CA THR A 117 23.10 -21.88 -4.32
C THR A 117 22.08 -20.77 -4.19
N ASN A 118 22.02 -19.86 -5.16
CA ASN A 118 21.03 -18.79 -5.18
C ASN A 118 19.64 -19.29 -5.59
N LEU A 119 18.92 -19.89 -4.65
CA LEU A 119 17.56 -20.42 -4.87
C LEU A 119 16.54 -19.33 -5.26
N ALA A 120 16.85 -18.04 -5.05
CA ALA A 120 15.99 -16.95 -5.47
C ALA A 120 15.78 -16.89 -6.99
N LEU A 121 16.70 -17.43 -7.79
CA LEU A 121 16.63 -17.48 -9.25
C LEU A 121 15.59 -18.49 -9.74
N GLY A 122 15.41 -19.59 -9.02
CA GLY A 122 14.45 -20.65 -9.34
C GLY A 122 12.99 -20.26 -9.03
N ILE A 123 12.74 -19.20 -8.25
CA ILE A 123 11.38 -18.79 -7.90
C ILE A 123 10.70 -18.14 -9.11
N PRO A 124 9.56 -18.67 -9.59
CA PRO A 124 8.94 -18.21 -10.82
C PRO A 124 8.55 -16.74 -10.78
N SER A 125 8.92 -15.99 -11.82
CA SER A 125 8.42 -14.64 -12.03
C SER A 125 6.99 -14.69 -12.56
N VAL A 126 6.03 -14.24 -11.77
CA VAL A 126 4.66 -14.16 -12.24
C VAL A 126 4.52 -12.97 -13.18
N ALA A 127 4.51 -13.25 -14.48
CA ALA A 127 4.20 -12.23 -15.48
C ALA A 127 2.85 -11.58 -15.15
N ARG A 128 2.79 -10.27 -15.22
CA ARG A 128 1.51 -9.56 -15.09
C ARG A 128 0.73 -9.83 -16.38
N LYS A 129 -0.20 -10.78 -16.40
CA LYS A 129 -1.31 -10.70 -17.36
C LYS A 129 -2.13 -9.45 -16.99
N TYR A 130 -1.80 -8.36 -17.66
CA TYR A 130 -2.49 -7.08 -17.46
C TYR A 130 -3.87 -7.13 -18.13
N VAL A 131 -4.76 -7.98 -17.67
CA VAL A 131 -6.17 -7.66 -17.79
C VAL A 131 -6.48 -6.70 -16.64
N ARG A 132 -6.03 -5.46 -16.80
CA ARG A 132 -6.43 -4.38 -15.89
C ARG A 132 -7.89 -4.11 -16.15
N ARG A 133 -8.76 -4.68 -15.32
CA ARG A 133 -10.15 -4.21 -15.25
C ARG A 133 -10.12 -2.76 -14.83
N ILE A 134 -10.94 -1.95 -15.45
CA ILE A 134 -11.18 -0.56 -15.04
C ILE A 134 -11.50 -0.59 -13.54
N PRO A 135 -10.80 0.20 -12.70
CA PRO A 135 -11.12 0.26 -11.30
C PRO A 135 -12.58 0.70 -11.10
N TYR A 136 -13.26 0.09 -10.13
CA TYR A 136 -14.57 0.57 -9.72
C TYR A 136 -14.43 2.01 -9.21
N HIS A 137 -15.28 2.89 -9.69
CA HIS A 137 -15.30 4.30 -9.34
C HIS A 137 -16.75 4.78 -9.21
N LEU A 138 -16.92 5.89 -8.51
CA LEU A 138 -18.16 6.61 -8.33
C LEU A 138 -18.20 7.80 -9.30
N THR A 139 -19.37 8.13 -9.80
CA THR A 139 -19.59 9.41 -10.51
C THR A 139 -19.44 10.58 -9.53
N SER A 140 -19.35 11.81 -10.07
CA SER A 140 -19.29 13.01 -9.22
C SER A 140 -20.52 13.10 -8.31
N ASP A 141 -21.71 12.83 -8.82
CA ASP A 141 -22.96 12.88 -8.05
C ASP A 141 -23.00 11.82 -6.95
N GLN A 142 -22.54 10.61 -7.24
CA GLN A 142 -22.41 9.54 -6.23
C GLN A 142 -21.40 9.89 -5.14
N VAL A 143 -20.31 10.60 -5.47
CA VAL A 143 -19.36 11.08 -4.46
C VAL A 143 -20.03 12.12 -3.56
N GLU A 144 -20.81 13.04 -4.11
CA GLU A 144 -21.56 14.03 -3.34
C GLU A 144 -22.67 13.39 -2.48
N GLU A 145 -23.39 12.39 -3.03
CA GLU A 145 -24.36 11.58 -2.27
C GLU A 145 -23.70 10.91 -1.05
N LEU A 146 -22.54 10.30 -1.26
CA LEU A 146 -21.79 9.64 -0.20
C LEU A 146 -21.32 10.62 0.88
N LEU A 147 -20.79 11.78 0.47
CA LEU A 147 -20.41 12.86 1.39
C LEU A 147 -21.60 13.43 2.15
N GLY A 148 -22.73 13.61 1.46
CA GLY A 148 -24.01 13.99 2.03
C GLY A 148 -24.49 13.02 3.12
N ALA A 149 -24.44 11.71 2.85
CA ALA A 149 -24.80 10.68 3.80
C ALA A 149 -23.95 10.72 5.09
N ILE A 150 -22.65 11.03 4.99
CA ILE A 150 -21.79 11.21 6.18
C ILE A 150 -22.19 12.47 6.95
N ARG A 151 -22.42 13.59 6.23
CA ARG A 151 -22.74 14.88 6.82
C ARG A 151 -24.10 14.94 7.50
N THR A 152 -25.08 14.19 7.01
CA THR A 152 -26.45 14.19 7.53
C THR A 152 -26.72 13.10 8.56
N THR A 153 -25.82 12.11 8.69
CA THR A 153 -26.00 11.04 9.67
C THR A 153 -25.67 11.50 11.07
N PRO A 154 -26.63 11.62 11.98
CA PRO A 154 -26.35 12.00 13.35
C PRO A 154 -25.47 10.95 14.03
N SER A 155 -24.29 11.35 14.48
CA SER A 155 -23.42 10.53 15.31
C SER A 155 -22.47 11.42 16.11
N ALA A 156 -22.02 10.91 17.25
CA ALA A 156 -21.04 11.65 18.07
C ALA A 156 -19.68 11.87 17.36
N SER A 157 -19.45 11.24 16.22
CA SER A 157 -18.22 11.35 15.42
C SER A 157 -18.46 11.90 14.00
N GLN A 158 -19.60 12.54 13.79
CA GLN A 158 -20.02 12.97 12.45
C GLN A 158 -19.06 13.99 11.82
N LYS A 159 -18.68 15.02 12.57
CA LYS A 159 -17.78 16.07 12.08
C LYS A 159 -16.39 15.50 11.78
N ARG A 160 -15.87 14.64 12.67
CA ARG A 160 -14.63 13.92 12.46
C ARG A 160 -14.69 13.08 11.19
N ASP A 161 -15.72 12.26 11.06
CA ASP A 161 -15.84 11.30 9.96
C ASP A 161 -15.95 12.02 8.61
N TYR A 162 -16.69 13.14 8.59
CA TYR A 162 -16.77 14.02 7.41
C TYR A 162 -15.42 14.69 7.09
N ALA A 163 -14.75 15.27 8.11
CA ALA A 163 -13.43 15.89 7.94
C ALA A 163 -12.34 14.89 7.50
N MET A 164 -12.49 13.60 7.82
CA MET A 164 -11.58 12.55 7.34
C MET A 164 -11.83 12.18 5.87
N VAL A 165 -13.08 12.11 5.45
CA VAL A 165 -13.45 11.59 4.11
C VAL A 165 -13.39 12.68 3.04
N LEU A 166 -13.72 13.91 3.37
CA LEU A 166 -13.74 15.02 2.42
C LEU A 166 -12.39 15.23 1.70
N PRO A 167 -11.23 15.28 2.38
CA PRO A 167 -9.94 15.41 1.70
C PRO A 167 -9.60 14.20 0.81
N MET A 168 -10.13 13.03 1.12
CA MET A 168 -9.96 11.85 0.26
C MET A 168 -10.75 12.00 -1.04
N ALA A 169 -11.93 12.56 -0.97
CA ALA A 169 -12.78 12.81 -2.15
C ALA A 169 -12.23 13.95 -3.01
N ARG A 170 -11.81 15.06 -2.41
CA ARG A 170 -11.38 16.28 -3.12
C ARG A 170 -9.92 16.23 -3.60
N LEU A 171 -9.01 15.67 -2.80
CA LEU A 171 -7.56 15.67 -3.04
C LEU A 171 -6.99 14.26 -3.32
N GLY A 172 -7.84 13.24 -3.25
CA GLY A 172 -7.43 11.86 -3.45
C GLY A 172 -6.43 11.37 -2.37
N LEU A 173 -6.46 11.92 -1.16
CA LEU A 173 -5.59 11.49 -0.07
C LEU A 173 -5.83 10.02 0.27
N ARG A 174 -4.75 9.32 0.63
CA ARG A 174 -4.87 7.94 1.09
C ARG A 174 -5.35 7.91 2.54
N ALA A 175 -6.12 6.90 2.89
CA ALA A 175 -6.63 6.73 4.25
C ALA A 175 -5.52 6.77 5.33
N GLN A 176 -4.34 6.23 5.04
CA GLN A 176 -3.20 6.29 5.95
C GLN A 176 -2.60 7.70 6.04
N GLU A 177 -2.62 8.47 4.97
CA GLU A 177 -2.20 9.88 4.97
C GLU A 177 -3.14 10.70 5.86
N ILE A 178 -4.45 10.47 5.79
CA ILE A 178 -5.46 11.15 6.61
C ILE A 178 -5.23 10.91 8.11
N VAL A 179 -5.13 9.64 8.55
CA VAL A 179 -4.97 9.34 9.97
C VAL A 179 -3.62 9.80 10.55
N ALA A 180 -2.64 10.06 9.70
CA ALA A 180 -1.32 10.52 10.10
C ALA A 180 -1.19 12.05 10.19
N ILE A 181 -2.21 12.82 9.79
CA ILE A 181 -2.18 14.31 9.87
C ILE A 181 -2.09 14.73 11.33
N GLN A 182 -1.20 15.66 11.61
CA GLN A 182 -1.06 16.33 12.90
C GLN A 182 -1.60 17.77 12.81
N LEU A 183 -1.91 18.37 13.94
CA LEU A 183 -2.39 19.76 14.00
C LEU A 183 -1.39 20.72 13.37
N ASP A 184 -0.09 20.50 13.59
CA ASP A 184 0.99 21.33 13.05
C ASP A 184 1.26 21.09 11.54
N ASP A 185 0.67 20.05 10.95
CA ASP A 185 0.77 19.81 9.52
C ASP A 185 -0.17 20.75 8.71
N ILE A 186 -1.06 21.52 9.38
CA ILE A 186 -2.01 22.43 8.75
C ILE A 186 -1.50 23.87 8.86
N ASP A 187 -1.10 24.44 7.73
CA ASP A 187 -0.76 25.86 7.63
C ASP A 187 -1.99 26.65 7.15
N TRP A 188 -2.77 27.17 8.11
CA TRP A 188 -3.99 27.94 7.85
C TRP A 188 -3.71 29.23 7.07
N ARG A 189 -2.54 29.85 7.27
CA ARG A 189 -2.18 31.12 6.62
C ARG A 189 -1.83 30.92 5.16
N LYS A 190 -1.12 29.81 4.85
CA LYS A 190 -0.73 29.46 3.48
C LYS A 190 -1.78 28.62 2.76
N SER A 191 -2.83 28.24 3.46
CA SER A 191 -3.85 27.31 2.95
C SER A 191 -3.21 26.02 2.42
N GLU A 192 -2.34 25.39 3.22
CA GLU A 192 -1.62 24.15 2.86
C GLU A 192 -1.75 23.11 3.96
N ILE A 193 -1.75 21.84 3.55
CA ILE A 193 -1.62 20.68 4.45
C ILE A 193 -0.37 19.88 4.08
N SER A 194 0.51 19.64 5.05
CA SER A 194 1.64 18.72 4.88
C SER A 194 1.18 17.29 5.10
N VAL A 195 1.30 16.43 4.09
CA VAL A 195 0.91 15.03 4.16
C VAL A 195 2.12 14.11 4.11
N ARG A 196 2.10 13.04 4.93
CA ARG A 196 3.17 12.05 5.00
C ARG A 196 2.82 10.86 4.13
N GLY A 197 3.52 10.75 3.00
CA GLY A 197 3.36 9.63 2.06
C GLY A 197 4.13 8.36 2.47
N LYS A 198 3.91 7.30 1.69
CA LYS A 198 4.65 6.04 1.87
C LYS A 198 6.15 6.26 1.68
N GLY A 199 6.96 5.80 2.65
CA GLY A 199 8.41 5.96 2.64
C GLY A 199 8.91 7.25 3.32
N GLY A 200 8.08 7.90 4.16
CA GLY A 200 8.49 9.05 4.99
C GLY A 200 8.56 10.39 4.25
N TYR A 201 8.20 10.43 2.99
CA TYR A 201 8.19 11.69 2.23
C TYR A 201 7.04 12.60 2.67
N ARG A 202 7.31 13.88 2.66
CA ARG A 202 6.31 14.92 2.93
C ARG A 202 5.98 15.64 1.63
N ASP A 203 4.70 15.68 1.31
CA ASP A 203 4.15 16.45 0.21
C ASP A 203 3.23 17.54 0.79
N LYS A 204 3.11 18.67 0.10
CA LYS A 204 2.14 19.71 0.42
C LYS A 204 0.95 19.59 -0.51
N VAL A 205 -0.24 19.74 0.03
CA VAL A 205 -1.49 19.80 -0.73
C VAL A 205 -2.26 21.04 -0.33
N PRO A 206 -3.09 21.61 -1.23
CA PRO A 206 -3.87 22.79 -0.89
C PRO A 206 -4.93 22.46 0.18
N LEU A 207 -5.12 23.35 1.14
CA LEU A 207 -6.24 23.33 2.06
C LEU A 207 -7.42 24.05 1.41
N LEU A 208 -8.26 23.30 0.71
CA LEU A 208 -9.46 23.85 0.08
C LEU A 208 -10.42 24.38 1.16
N GLN A 209 -11.23 25.38 0.81
CA GLN A 209 -12.11 26.07 1.78
C GLN A 209 -13.08 25.09 2.47
N ASP A 210 -13.70 24.18 1.73
CA ASP A 210 -14.62 23.17 2.28
C ASP A 210 -13.91 22.21 3.24
N ILE A 211 -12.68 21.81 2.92
CA ILE A 211 -11.85 20.96 3.76
C ILE A 211 -11.45 21.71 5.04
N GLY A 212 -11.00 22.97 4.89
CA GLY A 212 -10.63 23.80 6.03
C GLY A 212 -11.79 24.01 7.00
N GLN A 213 -12.98 24.30 6.48
CA GLN A 213 -14.20 24.45 7.28
C GLN A 213 -14.56 23.14 8.01
N ALA A 214 -14.52 21.99 7.31
CA ALA A 214 -14.83 20.70 7.93
C ALA A 214 -13.84 20.34 9.05
N ILE A 215 -12.55 20.62 8.86
CA ILE A 215 -11.53 20.40 9.88
C ILE A 215 -11.74 21.35 11.07
N ALA A 216 -11.99 22.62 10.82
CA ALA A 216 -12.27 23.62 11.89
C ALA A 216 -13.50 23.22 12.70
N ASP A 217 -14.58 22.83 12.05
CA ASP A 217 -15.81 22.38 12.72
C ASP A 217 -15.56 21.16 13.62
N TYR A 218 -14.73 20.21 13.15
CA TYR A 218 -14.34 19.07 13.96
C TYR A 218 -13.50 19.48 15.16
N ILE A 219 -12.48 20.34 14.96
CA ILE A 219 -11.59 20.80 16.05
C ILE A 219 -12.37 21.54 17.12
N LEU A 220 -13.25 22.47 16.73
CA LEU A 220 -13.96 23.37 17.64
C LEU A 220 -15.08 22.67 18.40
N HIS A 221 -15.77 21.71 17.79
CA HIS A 221 -17.02 21.22 18.35
C HIS A 221 -17.02 19.74 18.76
N GLU A 222 -16.06 18.95 18.30
CA GLU A 222 -16.12 17.51 18.51
C GLU A 222 -14.81 16.90 19.00
N ARG A 223 -13.65 17.47 18.61
CA ARG A 223 -12.35 16.93 18.95
C ARG A 223 -12.06 17.09 20.45
N LYS A 224 -11.64 15.99 21.09
CA LYS A 224 -11.26 15.93 22.51
C LYS A 224 -9.83 15.42 22.67
N GLY A 225 -9.25 15.66 23.88
CA GLY A 225 -7.90 15.19 24.21
C GLY A 225 -6.77 16.11 23.72
N THR A 226 -5.55 15.78 24.17
CA THR A 226 -4.33 16.60 23.99
C THR A 226 -3.39 16.08 22.92
N SER A 227 -3.78 15.03 22.19
CA SER A 227 -2.97 14.46 21.14
C SER A 227 -2.60 15.48 20.06
N ARG A 228 -1.36 15.43 19.55
CA ARG A 228 -0.96 16.26 18.39
C ARG A 228 -1.57 15.78 17.06
N TYR A 229 -2.04 14.53 16.99
CA TYR A 229 -2.74 14.04 15.79
C TYR A 229 -4.09 14.73 15.64
N LEU A 230 -4.42 15.11 14.40
CA LEU A 230 -5.69 15.77 14.10
C LEU A 230 -6.87 14.87 14.48
N PHE A 231 -6.85 13.63 14.02
CA PHE A 231 -7.95 12.68 14.20
C PHE A 231 -7.70 11.70 15.34
N VAL A 232 -8.62 11.67 16.28
CA VAL A 232 -8.54 10.83 17.48
C VAL A 232 -9.81 10.01 17.67
N THR A 233 -9.73 8.98 18.54
CA THR A 233 -10.89 8.17 18.90
C THR A 233 -11.95 9.01 19.60
N GLN A 234 -13.22 8.60 19.50
CA GLN A 234 -14.35 9.32 20.13
C GLN A 234 -14.47 9.07 21.63
N ARG A 235 -13.84 8.01 22.14
CA ARG A 235 -13.90 7.62 23.54
C ARG A 235 -12.57 7.88 24.22
N SER A 236 -12.60 8.25 25.52
CA SER A 236 -11.40 8.31 26.35
C SER A 236 -10.60 7.01 26.22
N PRO A 237 -9.27 7.09 26.13
CA PRO A 237 -8.40 8.26 26.33
C PRO A 237 -8.11 9.11 25.06
N TYR A 238 -8.98 9.15 24.05
CA TYR A 238 -8.87 9.98 22.83
C TYR A 238 -7.53 9.81 22.10
N ILE A 239 -7.17 8.57 21.84
CA ILE A 239 -5.89 8.21 21.20
C ILE A 239 -5.94 8.37 19.69
N PRO A 240 -4.78 8.62 19.03
CA PRO A 240 -4.70 8.64 17.58
C PRO A 240 -4.96 7.26 16.95
N PHE A 241 -5.44 7.27 15.71
CA PHE A 241 -5.60 6.03 14.95
C PHE A 241 -4.24 5.51 14.48
N LYS A 242 -3.84 4.33 14.94
CA LYS A 242 -2.60 3.68 14.48
C LYS A 242 -2.66 3.27 13.00
N ASN A 243 -3.85 2.96 12.50
CA ASN A 243 -4.09 2.43 11.16
C ASN A 243 -5.38 3.01 10.58
N ALA A 244 -5.56 2.88 9.27
CA ALA A 244 -6.66 3.40 8.49
C ALA A 244 -7.97 2.55 8.39
N PRO A 245 -8.17 1.39 9.07
CA PRO A 245 -9.43 0.63 8.97
C PRO A 245 -10.66 1.44 9.34
N ILE A 246 -10.52 2.44 10.23
CA ILE A 246 -11.61 3.35 10.61
C ILE A 246 -12.26 4.01 9.38
N VAL A 247 -11.46 4.43 8.41
CA VAL A 247 -11.96 5.05 7.18
C VAL A 247 -12.84 4.09 6.37
N ASN A 248 -12.44 2.81 6.29
CA ASN A 248 -13.27 1.80 5.64
C ASN A 248 -14.60 1.60 6.37
N THR A 249 -14.60 1.66 7.70
CA THR A 249 -15.81 1.56 8.52
C THR A 249 -16.74 2.74 8.28
N ILE A 250 -16.21 3.96 8.25
CA ILE A 250 -16.96 5.19 7.96
C ILE A 250 -17.62 5.09 6.57
N LEU A 251 -16.81 4.79 5.55
CA LEU A 251 -17.29 4.71 4.17
C LEU A 251 -18.31 3.59 3.96
N ARG A 252 -18.15 2.44 4.63
CA ARG A 252 -19.13 1.36 4.55
C ARG A 252 -20.47 1.76 5.13
N ARG A 253 -20.47 2.35 6.32
CA ARG A 253 -21.69 2.86 6.97
C ARG A 253 -22.38 3.94 6.14
N ALA A 254 -21.61 4.79 5.47
CA ALA A 254 -22.16 5.82 4.61
C ALA A 254 -22.79 5.20 3.35
N LEU A 255 -22.12 4.22 2.70
CA LEU A 255 -22.65 3.52 1.54
C LEU A 255 -23.96 2.78 1.84
N GLU A 256 -24.11 2.20 3.04
CA GLU A 256 -25.34 1.53 3.48
C GLU A 256 -26.56 2.48 3.52
N LYS A 257 -26.33 3.80 3.53
CA LYS A 257 -27.35 4.86 3.57
C LYS A 257 -27.55 5.55 2.21
N THR A 258 -26.90 5.08 1.19
CA THR A 258 -26.99 5.59 -0.18
C THR A 258 -27.60 4.54 -1.09
N THR A 259 -27.95 4.98 -2.29
CA THR A 259 -28.38 4.08 -3.37
C THR A 259 -27.21 3.40 -4.08
N ILE A 260 -25.97 3.71 -3.69
CA ILE A 260 -24.73 3.27 -4.33
C ILE A 260 -24.46 1.80 -3.99
N PRO A 261 -24.30 0.90 -4.99
CA PRO A 261 -24.00 -0.50 -4.71
C PRO A 261 -22.61 -0.66 -4.08
N THR A 262 -22.57 -1.36 -2.94
CA THR A 262 -21.29 -1.60 -2.23
C THR A 262 -20.47 -2.66 -2.97
N PRO A 263 -19.26 -2.33 -3.43
CA PRO A 263 -18.42 -3.27 -4.17
C PRO A 263 -17.86 -4.37 -3.27
N LYS A 264 -18.13 -5.63 -3.63
CA LYS A 264 -17.69 -6.81 -2.84
C LYS A 264 -16.17 -7.07 -2.86
N LYS A 265 -15.43 -6.56 -3.86
CA LYS A 265 -14.03 -6.94 -4.12
C LYS A 265 -13.00 -5.82 -3.95
N TYR A 266 -13.38 -4.60 -3.59
CA TYR A 266 -12.47 -3.46 -3.52
C TYR A 266 -12.33 -2.93 -2.10
N THR A 267 -11.14 -2.44 -1.77
CA THR A 267 -10.94 -1.68 -0.54
C THR A 267 -11.61 -0.33 -0.71
N ILE A 268 -12.69 -0.10 0.00
CA ILE A 268 -13.59 1.06 -0.17
C ILE A 268 -12.84 2.39 -0.10
N CYS A 269 -11.83 2.52 0.76
CA CYS A 269 -11.03 3.75 0.85
C CYS A 269 -10.25 4.12 -0.43
N HIS A 270 -10.00 3.17 -1.34
CA HIS A 270 -9.37 3.49 -2.63
C HIS A 270 -10.36 3.93 -3.70
N ILE A 271 -11.66 3.70 -3.49
CA ILE A 271 -12.71 4.05 -4.46
C ILE A 271 -12.73 5.56 -4.68
N LEU A 272 -12.72 6.36 -3.62
CA LEU A 272 -12.74 7.83 -3.75
C LEU A 272 -11.57 8.35 -4.59
N ARG A 273 -10.37 7.81 -4.34
CA ARG A 273 -9.18 8.16 -5.12
C ARG A 273 -9.28 7.70 -6.58
N HIS A 274 -9.84 6.52 -6.84
CA HIS A 274 -10.11 6.06 -8.20
C HIS A 274 -11.19 6.90 -8.87
N SER A 275 -12.23 7.31 -8.13
CA SER A 275 -13.29 8.18 -8.63
C SER A 275 -12.74 9.55 -9.02
N LEU A 276 -11.93 10.18 -8.16
CA LEU A 276 -11.29 11.45 -8.49
C LEU A 276 -10.45 11.35 -9.78
N ALA A 277 -9.60 10.33 -9.88
CA ALA A 277 -8.76 10.11 -11.04
C ALA A 277 -9.58 9.94 -12.32
N THR A 278 -10.62 9.09 -12.26
CA THR A 278 -11.50 8.83 -13.40
C THR A 278 -12.29 10.07 -13.82
N ASN A 279 -12.87 10.78 -12.85
CA ASN A 279 -13.63 11.99 -13.13
C ASN A 279 -12.74 13.11 -13.72
N LEU A 280 -11.47 13.21 -13.30
CA LEU A 280 -10.51 14.13 -13.92
C LEU A 280 -10.22 13.77 -15.37
N VAL A 281 -9.94 12.49 -15.69
CA VAL A 281 -9.72 12.03 -17.05
C VAL A 281 -10.94 12.26 -17.93
N GLN A 282 -12.14 11.96 -17.43
CA GLN A 282 -13.39 12.19 -18.16
C GLN A 282 -13.67 13.67 -18.45
N ARG A 283 -13.11 14.57 -17.62
CA ARG A 283 -13.16 16.03 -17.83
C ARG A 283 -12.03 16.55 -18.70
N GLY A 284 -11.22 15.68 -19.29
CA GLY A 284 -10.15 16.03 -20.22
C GLY A 284 -8.79 16.27 -19.58
N ALA A 285 -8.61 16.00 -18.28
CA ALA A 285 -7.30 16.09 -17.68
C ALA A 285 -6.36 15.01 -18.23
N SER A 286 -5.13 15.39 -18.53
CA SER A 286 -4.09 14.48 -19.00
C SER A 286 -3.71 13.48 -17.88
N LEU A 287 -3.16 12.33 -18.29
CA LEU A 287 -2.66 11.35 -17.32
C LEU A 287 -1.53 11.90 -16.43
N GLU A 288 -0.79 12.88 -16.92
CA GLU A 288 0.25 13.55 -16.15
C GLU A 288 -0.36 14.45 -15.07
N GLU A 289 -1.36 15.26 -15.39
CA GLU A 289 -2.10 16.09 -14.43
C GLU A 289 -2.77 15.23 -13.35
N VAL A 290 -3.39 14.11 -13.74
CA VAL A 290 -3.95 13.13 -12.80
C VAL A 290 -2.86 12.52 -11.91
N SER A 291 -1.70 12.19 -12.48
CA SER A 291 -0.56 11.65 -11.74
C SER A 291 -0.04 12.64 -10.70
N ASN A 292 0.09 13.91 -11.10
CA ASN A 292 0.55 15.01 -10.24
C ASN A 292 -0.46 15.30 -9.13
N THR A 293 -1.74 15.44 -9.46
CA THR A 293 -2.84 15.66 -8.50
C THR A 293 -2.88 14.55 -7.45
N LEU A 294 -2.76 13.30 -7.87
CA LEU A 294 -2.76 12.15 -6.98
C LEU A 294 -1.40 11.83 -6.37
N ARG A 295 -0.36 12.57 -6.71
CA ARG A 295 1.00 12.33 -6.22
C ARG A 295 1.45 10.89 -6.44
N HIS A 296 1.28 10.40 -7.70
CA HIS A 296 1.73 9.08 -8.10
C HIS A 296 3.24 9.09 -8.33
N ARG A 297 3.99 8.26 -7.61
CA ARG A 297 5.44 8.10 -7.82
C ARG A 297 5.80 7.27 -9.04
N SER A 298 4.89 6.40 -9.45
CA SER A 298 5.09 5.52 -10.59
C SER A 298 4.12 5.90 -11.70
N ARG A 299 4.65 6.23 -12.88
CA ARG A 299 3.87 6.46 -14.11
C ARG A 299 2.92 5.29 -14.40
N ASN A 300 3.34 4.07 -14.07
CA ASN A 300 2.50 2.87 -14.22
C ASN A 300 1.20 2.90 -13.42
N THR A 301 1.11 3.74 -12.38
CA THR A 301 -0.14 3.88 -11.61
C THR A 301 -1.15 4.74 -12.36
N ALA A 302 -0.71 5.78 -13.05
CA ALA A 302 -1.58 6.60 -13.89
C ALA A 302 -2.14 5.83 -15.10
N LEU A 303 -1.36 4.89 -15.64
CA LEU A 303 -1.81 4.02 -16.75
C LEU A 303 -3.05 3.16 -16.40
N LEU A 304 -3.42 3.06 -15.11
CA LEU A 304 -4.70 2.43 -14.74
C LEU A 304 -5.90 3.16 -15.31
N TYR A 305 -5.77 4.46 -15.52
CA TYR A 305 -6.85 5.35 -16.01
C TYR A 305 -6.78 5.61 -17.50
N ALA A 306 -5.69 5.25 -18.18
CA ALA A 306 -5.50 5.48 -19.62
C ALA A 306 -6.65 4.92 -20.48
N ARG A 307 -7.27 3.81 -20.07
CA ARG A 307 -8.41 3.21 -20.78
C ARG A 307 -9.71 4.00 -20.65
N GLN A 308 -9.75 4.98 -19.77
CA GLN A 308 -10.92 5.85 -19.58
C GLN A 308 -10.77 7.16 -20.37
N ASP A 309 -9.57 7.42 -20.87
CA ASP A 309 -9.28 8.52 -21.78
C ASP A 309 -9.69 8.13 -23.23
N ILE A 310 -10.98 8.01 -23.44
CA ILE A 310 -11.53 7.66 -24.77
C ILE A 310 -11.18 8.73 -25.80
N SER A 311 -11.14 10.01 -25.39
CA SER A 311 -10.80 11.13 -26.24
C SER A 311 -9.35 11.06 -26.70
N GLY A 312 -8.39 10.88 -25.79
CA GLY A 312 -6.98 10.68 -26.12
C GLY A 312 -6.73 9.40 -26.93
N LEU A 313 -7.47 8.32 -26.64
CA LEU A 313 -7.36 7.08 -27.43
C LEU A 313 -7.87 7.26 -28.86
N ARG A 314 -8.91 8.05 -29.07
CA ARG A 314 -9.44 8.34 -30.43
C ARG A 314 -8.47 9.12 -31.30
N THR A 315 -7.66 10.00 -30.71
CA THR A 315 -6.69 10.80 -31.50
C THR A 315 -5.52 9.96 -32.02
N ILE A 316 -5.21 8.83 -31.40
CA ILE A 316 -4.13 7.91 -31.81
C ILE A 316 -4.68 6.64 -32.50
N ALA A 317 -5.99 6.48 -32.54
CA ALA A 317 -6.61 5.35 -33.22
C ALA A 317 -6.40 5.49 -34.75
N GLN A 318 -5.76 4.50 -35.37
CA GLN A 318 -5.66 4.40 -36.80
C GLN A 318 -7.06 4.13 -37.39
N SER A 319 -7.35 4.69 -38.55
CA SER A 319 -8.53 4.35 -39.30
C SER A 319 -8.56 2.84 -39.54
N TRP A 320 -9.72 2.23 -39.36
CA TRP A 320 -9.93 0.82 -39.71
C TRP A 320 -9.55 0.59 -41.17
N PRO A 321 -8.69 -0.39 -41.50
CA PRO A 321 -8.39 -0.68 -42.87
C PRO A 321 -9.70 -1.06 -43.59
N VAL A 322 -10.14 -0.19 -44.47
CA VAL A 322 -11.27 -0.50 -45.38
C VAL A 322 -10.71 -1.51 -46.39
N THR A 323 -11.08 -2.76 -46.25
CA THR A 323 -10.83 -3.75 -47.29
C THR A 323 -11.72 -3.34 -48.48
N GLU A 324 -11.12 -2.73 -49.50
CA GLU A 324 -11.74 -2.66 -50.79
C GLU A 324 -11.90 -4.08 -51.30
N GLY A 325 -13.13 -4.51 -51.53
CA GLY A 325 -13.44 -5.73 -52.27
C GLY A 325 -13.91 -6.90 -51.39
N GLY A 326 -15.19 -7.02 -51.31
CA GLY A 326 -15.93 -8.18 -50.79
C GLY A 326 -17.39 -8.08 -51.14
N GLN A 327 -17.73 -8.03 -52.46
CA GLN A 327 -19.03 -8.48 -52.89
C GLN A 327 -19.17 -9.97 -52.55
N LEU A 328 -20.18 -10.31 -51.77
CA LEU A 328 -20.87 -11.58 -51.74
C LEU A 328 -22.32 -11.32 -52.02
#